data_2bc55fccff75c5449664c910e246c20b
#
_entry.id   2bc55fccff75c5449664c910e246c20b
#
_cell.length_a   1.000
_cell.length_b   1.000
_cell.length_c   1.000
_cell.angle_alpha   90.00
_cell.angle_beta   90.00
_cell.angle_gamma   90.00
#
_symmetry.space_group_name_H-M   'P 1'
#
loop_
_entity.id
_entity.type
_entity.pdbx_description
1 polymer ?
#
loop_
_entity_poly.entity_id
_entity_poly.type
_entity_poly.pdbx_seq_one_letter_code
_entity_poly.pdbx_strand_id
1 'polypeptide(L)' 'MEFRKNDLVTLEIEDCGIDGEGIGKADGFTVFVKDAVIGDTVTAKIIKAKKNYGYGRLMEVLKPSPYRVC' A
#
# COMPACT_ATOMS: atom_id res chain seq x y z
N MET A 1 -8.15 -13.84 -4.61
CA MET A 1 -7.91 -13.09 -5.86
C MET A 1 -6.45 -12.69 -5.92
N GLU A 2 -5.82 -12.89 -7.05
CA GLU A 2 -4.40 -12.62 -7.21
C GLU A 2 -4.17 -11.29 -7.89
N PHE A 3 -3.20 -10.55 -7.39
CA PHE A 3 -2.77 -9.32 -8.02
C PHE A 3 -1.58 -9.62 -8.92
N ARG A 4 -1.50 -8.90 -10.01
CA ARG A 4 -0.42 -9.06 -10.97
C ARG A 4 0.48 -7.84 -10.94
N LYS A 5 1.69 -8.00 -11.45
CA LYS A 5 2.58 -6.88 -11.67
C LYS A 5 1.90 -5.82 -12.53
N ASN A 6 2.04 -4.58 -12.15
CA ASN A 6 1.45 -3.41 -12.80
C ASN A 6 -0.05 -3.20 -12.55
N ASP A 7 -0.68 -4.03 -11.72
CA ASP A 7 -2.05 -3.79 -11.32
C ASP A 7 -2.11 -2.60 -10.37
N LEU A 8 -3.15 -1.82 -10.52
CA LEU A 8 -3.42 -0.73 -9.59
C LEU A 8 -4.43 -1.20 -8.55
N VAL A 9 -4.12 -0.98 -7.29
CA VAL A 9 -5.01 -1.37 -6.20
C VAL A 9 -5.19 -0.21 -5.25
N THR A 10 -6.37 -0.11 -4.67
CA THR A 10 -6.66 0.90 -3.65
C THR A 10 -6.50 0.24 -2.30
N LEU A 11 -5.67 0.84 -1.45
CA LEU A 11 -5.34 0.29 -0.15
C LEU A 11 -5.54 1.33 0.93
N GLU A 12 -5.94 0.86 2.11
CA GLU A 12 -5.90 1.67 3.30
C GLU A 12 -4.69 1.21 4.11
N ILE A 13 -3.81 2.14 4.42
CA ILE A 13 -2.57 1.83 5.14
C ILE A 13 -2.88 1.64 6.62
N GLU A 14 -2.68 0.43 7.11
CA GLU A 14 -3.02 0.06 8.48
C GLU A 14 -1.83 0.03 9.41
N ASP A 15 -0.63 -0.10 8.87
CA ASP A 15 0.57 -0.27 9.68
C ASP A 15 1.78 0.24 8.93
N CYS A 16 2.91 0.25 9.60
CA CYS A 16 4.19 0.73 9.08
C CYS A 16 5.23 -0.36 9.26
N GLY A 17 6.04 -0.59 8.24
CA GLY A 17 7.15 -1.53 8.32
C GLY A 17 8.37 -0.91 8.99
N ILE A 18 9.38 -1.73 9.21
CA ILE A 18 10.63 -1.33 9.84
C ILE A 18 11.35 -0.26 9.03
N ASP A 19 11.27 -0.36 7.72
CA ASP A 19 11.94 0.58 6.81
C ASP A 19 11.07 1.80 6.48
N GLY A 20 9.96 1.97 7.17
CA GLY A 20 9.09 3.11 6.96
C GLY A 20 8.07 2.94 5.84
N GLU A 21 7.97 1.75 5.26
CA GLU A 21 6.94 1.51 4.28
C GLU A 21 5.59 1.33 4.94
N GLY A 22 4.54 1.80 4.27
CA GLY A 22 3.17 1.57 4.72
C GLY A 22 2.73 0.16 4.37
N ILE A 23 1.93 -0.44 5.22
CA ILE A 23 1.40 -1.78 5.03
C ILE A 23 -0.11 -1.68 4.88
N GLY A 24 -0.61 -2.07 3.72
CA GLY A 24 -2.04 -2.10 3.44
C GLY A 24 -2.46 -3.49 3.05
N LYS A 25 -3.74 -3.77 3.21
CA LYS A 25 -4.32 -5.06 2.82
C LYS A 25 -5.42 -4.87 1.80
N ALA A 26 -5.43 -5.74 0.82
CA ALA A 26 -6.47 -5.78 -0.18
C ALA A 26 -6.89 -7.23 -0.37
N ASP A 27 -8.13 -7.54 -0.03
CA ASP A 27 -8.70 -8.91 -0.15
C ASP A 27 -7.84 -9.97 0.52
N GLY A 28 -7.28 -9.65 1.69
CA GLY A 28 -6.42 -10.58 2.41
C GLY A 28 -4.97 -10.62 1.92
N PHE A 29 -4.66 -9.86 0.90
CA PHE A 29 -3.32 -9.79 0.35
C PHE A 29 -2.61 -8.56 0.93
N THR A 30 -1.44 -8.77 1.51
CA THR A 30 -0.68 -7.68 2.14
C THR A 30 0.19 -6.99 1.11
N VAL A 31 0.13 -5.67 1.07
CA VAL A 31 0.95 -4.88 0.14
C VAL A 31 1.77 -3.87 0.92
N PHE A 32 3.06 -3.87 0.64
CA PHE A 32 4.00 -2.92 1.23
C PHE A 32 4.18 -1.76 0.26
N VAL A 33 3.89 -0.56 0.72
CA VAL A 33 3.94 0.64 -0.13
C VAL A 33 4.90 1.66 0.50
N LYS A 34 5.95 2.00 -0.22
CA LYS A 34 6.88 3.04 0.23
C LYS A 34 6.19 4.39 0.27
N ASP A 35 6.60 5.22 1.21
CA ASP A 35 6.15 6.61 1.37
C ASP A 35 4.68 6.76 1.77
N ALA A 36 4.03 5.67 2.12
CA ALA A 36 2.67 5.72 2.63
C ALA A 36 2.68 5.85 4.15
N VAL A 37 1.70 6.53 4.69
CA VAL A 37 1.57 6.79 6.12
C VAL A 37 0.33 6.07 6.66
N ILE A 38 0.41 5.58 7.89
CA ILE A 38 -0.73 4.92 8.54
C ILE A 38 -1.96 5.84 8.47
N GLY A 39 -3.06 5.28 8.00
CA GLY A 39 -4.31 6.00 7.85
C GLY A 39 -4.55 6.57 6.46
N ASP A 40 -3.52 6.57 5.59
CA ASP A 40 -3.69 7.01 4.20
C ASP A 40 -4.52 5.99 3.43
N THR A 41 -5.38 6.49 2.56
CA THR A 41 -5.99 5.66 1.52
C THR A 41 -5.29 6.01 0.23
N VAL A 42 -4.63 5.03 -0.36
CA VAL A 42 -3.76 5.27 -1.51
C VAL A 42 -4.04 4.30 -2.64
N THR A 43 -3.69 4.71 -3.83
CA THR A 43 -3.63 3.81 -4.98
C THR A 43 -2.18 3.43 -5.17
N ALA A 44 -1.92 2.14 -5.18
CA ALA A 44 -0.58 1.62 -5.37
C ALA A 44 -0.52 0.75 -6.61
N LYS A 45 0.61 0.80 -7.30
CA LYS A 45 0.87 -0.04 -8.45
C LYS A 45 1.69 -1.24 -7.98
N ILE A 46 1.21 -2.43 -8.24
CA ILE A 46 1.92 -3.65 -7.85
C ILE A 46 3.17 -3.79 -8.69
N ILE A 47 4.32 -3.75 -8.05
CA ILE A 47 5.59 -3.91 -8.74
C ILE A 47 6.15 -5.32 -8.56
N LYS A 48 5.71 -6.01 -7.52
CA LYS A 48 6.11 -7.39 -7.25
C LYS A 48 5.01 -8.06 -6.45
N ALA A 49 4.55 -9.21 -6.91
CA ALA A 49 3.53 -9.97 -6.20
C ALA A 49 4.08 -11.33 -5.82
N LYS A 50 3.92 -11.69 -4.56
CA LYS A 50 4.26 -12.98 -4.02
C LYS A 50 2.98 -13.75 -3.70
N LYS A 51 3.11 -14.91 -3.11
CA LYS A 51 1.95 -15.76 -2.80
C LYS A 51 0.98 -15.10 -1.80
N ASN A 52 1.50 -14.51 -0.74
CA ASN A 52 0.69 -13.94 0.33
C ASN A 52 0.86 -12.43 0.50
N TYR A 53 1.80 -11.84 -0.20
CA TYR A 53 2.09 -10.42 -0.06
C TYR A 53 2.72 -9.90 -1.34
N GLY A 54 2.85 -8.60 -1.43
CA GLY A 54 3.50 -7.98 -2.56
C GLY A 54 4.04 -6.61 -2.21
N TYR A 55 4.72 -6.00 -3.17
CA TYR A 55 5.24 -4.66 -3.03
C TYR A 55 4.53 -3.77 -4.04
N GLY A 56 4.15 -2.60 -3.60
CA GLY A 56 3.50 -1.63 -4.46
C GLY A 56 4.23 -0.30 -4.40
N ARG A 57 4.08 0.47 -5.47
CA ARG A 57 4.58 1.83 -5.54
C ARG A 57 3.43 2.79 -5.31
N LEU A 58 3.65 3.79 -4.46
CA LEU A 58 2.64 4.81 -4.22
C LEU A 58 2.42 5.62 -5.49
N MET A 59 1.22 5.56 -6.02
CA MET A 59 0.85 6.29 -7.22
C MET A 59 0.07 7.54 -6.87
N GLU A 60 -0.88 7.43 -5.97
CA GLU A 60 -1.74 8.55 -5.60
C GLU A 60 -2.24 8.38 -4.17
N VAL A 61 -2.31 9.48 -3.44
CA VAL A 61 -2.95 9.51 -2.12
C VAL A 61 -4.38 10.00 -2.33
N LEU A 62 -5.34 9.11 -2.18
CA LEU A 62 -6.75 9.44 -2.39
C LEU A 62 -7.31 10.17 -1.19
N LYS A 63 -6.92 9.75 0.00
CA LYS A 63 -7.36 10.36 1.23
C LYS A 63 -6.18 10.41 2.19
N PRO A 64 -5.62 11.58 2.47
CA PRO A 64 -4.47 11.69 3.36
C PRO A 64 -4.84 11.35 4.81
N SER A 65 -3.89 10.75 5.49
CA SER A 65 -4.02 10.40 6.90
C SER A 65 -4.11 11.66 7.76
N PRO A 66 -4.92 11.66 8.83
CA PRO A 66 -4.90 12.74 9.81
C PRO A 66 -3.56 12.84 10.54
N TYR A 67 -2.74 11.79 10.47
CA TYR A 67 -1.41 11.80 11.09
C TYR A 67 -0.33 12.36 10.17
N ARG A 68 -0.66 12.59 8.92
CA ARG A 68 0.29 13.16 7.97
C ARG A 68 0.44 14.65 8.24
N VAL A 69 1.66 15.05 8.56
CA VAL A 69 1.98 16.44 8.85
C VAL A 69 2.70 17.02 7.65
N CYS A 70 2.24 18.16 7.20
CA CYS A 70 2.87 18.86 6.08
C CYS A 70 4.01 19.74 6.56
#